data_87f104e38823d58d99801cb281244bf7
#
_entry.id   87f104e38823d58d99801cb281244bf7
#
_cell.length_a   1.000
_cell.length_b   1.000
_cell.length_c   1.000
_cell.angle_alpha   90.00
_cell.angle_beta   90.00
_cell.angle_gamma   90.00
#
_symmetry.space_group_name_H-M   'P 1'
#
loop_
_entity.id
_entity.type
_entity.pdbx_description
1 polymer ?
#
loop_
_entity_poly.entity_id
_entity_poly.type
_entity_poly.pdbx_seq_one_letter_code
_entity_poly.pdbx_strand_id
1 'polypeptide(L)'
;MGAGGAFIGLGSGAVLANPLVKNNSISTKGEIWKWSKEAEYYVQTPRGPKCQLCPNECNVKEGEPGDCRTRVAENGKLYSIAYGNPCSANIDPIEKKPLYHFFPESRAFSVATAGCNLACLNCQNWQISQKSPKETRNYELMPNDLVRKASENNCQSIAYTYSEPIVFYEYMYDSAKLAKKQGIKNVMITAGYIKEQPLRNLCKYIDAANIDLKSFSNDIYMRLNAGGLETVLNTLKIMKEEGVWIEITNLIVPDWTDDMDMIEEMCNWLYDNGFDDTPIHFSRFTPMYKLKHLPPTPASKLKKAREIAFSAGLKYVYIGNLPGNEGEDTYCPNCKEKIINRRGFYITEKHITGNKCVHCGETIAGVWG
;
A
#
# COMPACT_ATOMS: atom_id res chain seq x y z
N MET A 1 -7.08 -42.76 -0.07
CA MET A 1 -8.36 -42.15 0.35
C MET A 1 -8.03 -41.15 1.45
N GLY A 2 -8.19 -39.87 1.22
CA GLY A 2 -7.89 -38.83 2.19
C GLY A 2 -7.97 -37.47 1.51
N ALA A 3 -9.09 -36.80 1.64
CA ALA A 3 -9.42 -35.56 1.00
C ALA A 3 -8.53 -34.39 1.49
N GLY A 4 -7.89 -33.70 0.57
CA GLY A 4 -7.23 -32.41 0.82
C GLY A 4 -8.25 -31.29 0.91
N GLY A 5 -8.49 -30.79 2.12
CA GLY A 5 -9.31 -29.61 2.35
C GLY A 5 -8.50 -28.34 2.11
N ALA A 6 -8.86 -27.58 1.08
CA ALA A 6 -8.39 -26.22 0.89
C ALA A 6 -9.08 -25.31 1.93
N PHE A 7 -8.35 -24.86 2.93
CA PHE A 7 -8.81 -23.81 3.84
C PHE A 7 -8.73 -22.46 3.12
N ILE A 8 -9.82 -22.06 2.49
CA ILE A 8 -10.09 -20.68 2.16
C ILE A 8 -10.55 -20.02 3.46
N GLY A 9 -9.66 -19.28 4.10
CA GLY A 9 -9.98 -18.48 5.27
C GLY A 9 -10.96 -17.37 4.91
N LEU A 10 -12.24 -17.65 4.97
CA LEU A 10 -13.32 -16.66 4.99
C LEU A 10 -13.31 -16.02 6.39
N GLY A 11 -12.51 -14.98 6.56
CA GLY A 11 -12.69 -14.07 7.68
C GLY A 11 -14.03 -13.35 7.52
N SER A 12 -15.04 -13.77 8.28
CA SER A 12 -16.32 -13.10 8.41
C SER A 12 -16.16 -11.80 9.18
N GLY A 13 -15.59 -10.77 8.54
CA GLY A 13 -15.73 -9.39 8.95
C GLY A 13 -17.08 -8.89 8.47
N ALA A 14 -17.91 -8.41 9.38
CA ALA A 14 -19.23 -7.88 9.08
C ALA A 14 -19.13 -6.83 7.95
N VAL A 15 -19.56 -7.21 6.77
CA VAL A 15 -19.83 -6.30 5.67
C VAL A 15 -20.98 -5.43 6.13
N LEU A 16 -20.74 -4.15 6.35
CA LEU A 16 -21.81 -3.17 6.49
C LEU A 16 -22.53 -3.08 5.13
N ALA A 17 -23.37 -4.05 4.86
CA ALA A 17 -24.30 -4.03 3.74
C ALA A 17 -25.39 -3.03 4.06
N ASN A 18 -25.25 -1.81 3.55
CA ASN A 18 -26.38 -0.91 3.44
C ASN A 18 -27.01 -1.17 2.06
N PRO A 19 -28.24 -1.70 1.98
CA PRO A 19 -28.93 -1.86 0.71
C PRO A 19 -29.37 -0.48 0.21
N LEU A 20 -29.26 -0.27 -1.08
CA LEU A 20 -29.73 0.90 -1.84
C LEU A 20 -28.63 1.90 -2.20
N VAL A 21 -27.80 1.52 -3.16
CA VAL A 21 -27.35 2.47 -4.18
C VAL A 21 -27.83 1.91 -5.52
N LYS A 22 -28.91 2.46 -6.02
CA LYS A 22 -29.35 2.24 -7.40
C LYS A 22 -28.22 2.69 -8.31
N ASN A 23 -27.80 1.82 -9.22
CA ASN A 23 -27.03 2.21 -10.39
C ASN A 23 -27.84 3.28 -11.14
N ASN A 24 -27.43 4.52 -11.02
CA ASN A 24 -27.99 5.60 -11.80
C ASN A 24 -26.95 6.12 -12.78
N SER A 25 -27.34 5.95 -14.01
CA SER A 25 -27.07 6.81 -15.16
C SER A 25 -25.63 6.98 -15.62
N ILE A 26 -25.40 6.43 -16.77
CA ILE A 26 -24.50 6.97 -17.79
C ILE A 26 -24.73 8.47 -17.84
N SER A 27 -23.74 9.26 -17.43
CA SER A 27 -23.74 10.72 -17.55
C SER A 27 -23.97 11.07 -19.02
N THR A 28 -24.96 11.89 -19.29
CA THR A 28 -25.11 12.55 -20.58
C THR A 28 -23.87 13.40 -20.86
N LYS A 29 -23.46 13.46 -22.12
CA LYS A 29 -22.30 14.24 -22.58
C LYS A 29 -22.38 15.66 -22.01
N GLY A 30 -21.45 16.03 -21.07
CA GLY A 30 -21.39 17.36 -20.48
C GLY A 30 -21.68 17.45 -18.96
N GLU A 31 -22.11 16.36 -18.31
CA GLU A 31 -22.26 16.35 -16.86
C GLU A 31 -21.09 15.65 -16.17
N ILE A 32 -20.38 16.38 -15.29
CA ILE A 32 -19.34 15.81 -14.42
C ILE A 32 -19.99 14.80 -13.49
N TRP A 33 -19.39 13.61 -13.39
CA TRP A 33 -19.90 12.57 -12.51
C TRP A 33 -19.92 13.05 -11.04
N LYS A 34 -20.98 12.75 -10.29
CA LYS A 34 -21.22 13.27 -8.92
C LYS A 34 -20.07 13.05 -7.93
N TRP A 35 -19.22 12.06 -8.17
CA TRP A 35 -18.02 11.75 -7.40
C TRP A 35 -16.74 12.32 -8.03
N SER A 36 -16.85 13.40 -8.77
CA SER A 36 -15.72 14.08 -9.37
C SER A 36 -15.30 15.28 -8.53
N LYS A 37 -14.00 15.48 -8.46
CA LYS A 37 -13.37 16.68 -7.93
C LYS A 37 -12.34 17.17 -8.93
N GLU A 38 -12.22 18.48 -9.16
CA GLU A 38 -11.14 19.02 -9.99
C GLU A 38 -9.81 18.52 -9.45
N ALA A 39 -8.99 17.96 -10.32
CA ALA A 39 -7.73 17.34 -9.95
C ALA A 39 -6.69 18.39 -9.55
N GLU A 40 -5.90 18.08 -8.54
CA GLU A 40 -4.66 18.82 -8.26
C GLU A 40 -3.54 18.31 -9.19
N TYR A 41 -2.45 19.08 -9.30
CA TYR A 41 -1.25 18.69 -10.04
C TYR A 41 -1.50 18.34 -11.51
N TYR A 42 -1.96 19.32 -12.29
CA TYR A 42 -1.95 19.26 -13.75
C TYR A 42 -1.62 20.63 -14.35
N VAL A 43 -1.19 20.63 -15.60
CA VAL A 43 -0.91 21.84 -16.37
C VAL A 43 -1.68 21.79 -17.68
N GLN A 44 -2.04 22.96 -18.20
CA GLN A 44 -2.66 23.07 -19.51
C GLN A 44 -1.62 22.95 -20.61
N THR A 45 -1.93 22.19 -21.65
CA THR A 45 -1.12 22.09 -22.87
C THR A 45 -2.01 22.24 -24.11
N PRO A 46 -1.43 22.50 -25.28
CA PRO A 46 -2.20 22.54 -26.53
C PRO A 46 -2.93 21.21 -26.86
N ARG A 47 -2.53 20.10 -26.19
CA ARG A 47 -3.12 18.76 -26.36
C ARG A 47 -4.15 18.40 -25.29
N GLY A 48 -4.52 19.34 -24.42
CA GLY A 48 -5.36 19.14 -23.26
C GLY A 48 -4.58 19.15 -21.94
N PRO A 49 -5.25 18.89 -20.79
CA PRO A 49 -4.61 18.88 -19.49
C PRO A 49 -3.60 17.73 -19.40
N LYS A 50 -2.38 18.06 -18.95
CA LYS A 50 -1.29 17.13 -18.67
C LYS A 50 -1.18 16.91 -17.17
N CYS A 51 -1.43 15.68 -16.71
CA CYS A 51 -1.32 15.29 -15.32
C CYS A 51 0.15 15.40 -14.83
N GLN A 52 0.35 15.89 -13.61
CA GLN A 52 1.66 16.04 -12.97
C GLN A 52 1.78 15.25 -11.66
N LEU A 53 0.84 14.34 -11.38
CA LEU A 53 0.79 13.61 -10.12
C LEU A 53 1.84 12.49 -10.03
N CYS A 54 2.01 11.73 -11.11
CA CYS A 54 2.96 10.62 -11.18
C CYS A 54 3.81 10.71 -12.45
N PRO A 55 4.89 9.90 -12.56
CA PRO A 55 5.80 9.94 -13.72
C PRO A 55 5.18 9.60 -15.07
N ASN A 56 3.98 9.00 -15.13
CA ASN A 56 3.30 8.73 -16.41
C ASN A 56 2.95 10.02 -17.17
N GLU A 57 2.76 11.14 -16.47
CA GLU A 57 2.51 12.46 -17.06
C GLU A 57 1.51 12.46 -18.22
N CYS A 58 0.42 11.73 -18.05
CA CYS A 58 -0.59 11.53 -19.09
C CYS A 58 -1.10 12.86 -19.65
N ASN A 59 -1.05 13.04 -20.99
CA ASN A 59 -1.85 14.04 -21.68
C ASN A 59 -3.26 13.46 -21.88
N VAL A 60 -4.22 13.95 -21.10
CA VAL A 60 -5.56 13.38 -21.04
C VAL A 60 -6.46 14.09 -22.06
N LYS A 61 -6.99 13.35 -23.02
CA LYS A 61 -7.91 13.90 -24.00
C LYS A 61 -9.32 14.05 -23.44
N GLU A 62 -10.10 14.94 -24.02
CA GLU A 62 -11.46 15.20 -23.60
C GLU A 62 -12.32 13.91 -23.56
N GLY A 63 -12.93 13.67 -22.41
CA GLY A 63 -13.76 12.48 -22.15
C GLY A 63 -12.99 11.16 -21.93
N GLU A 64 -11.67 11.13 -22.13
CA GLU A 64 -10.84 9.93 -21.94
C GLU A 64 -10.20 9.91 -20.54
N PRO A 65 -9.93 8.73 -19.95
CA PRO A 65 -9.14 8.62 -18.73
C PRO A 65 -7.65 8.58 -19.04
N GLY A 66 -6.82 9.05 -18.08
CA GLY A 66 -5.39 8.72 -18.04
C GLY A 66 -5.15 7.24 -17.71
N ASP A 67 -3.89 6.80 -17.75
CA ASP A 67 -3.47 5.40 -17.52
C ASP A 67 -3.98 4.82 -16.19
N CYS A 68 -4.10 5.66 -15.17
CA CYS A 68 -4.63 5.25 -13.86
C CYS A 68 -6.16 4.98 -13.85
N ARG A 69 -6.90 5.37 -14.89
CA ARG A 69 -8.34 5.21 -15.07
C ARG A 69 -9.21 6.05 -14.13
N THR A 70 -8.60 6.95 -13.36
CA THR A 70 -9.30 7.78 -12.35
C THR A 70 -9.27 9.27 -12.66
N ARG A 71 -8.39 9.72 -13.57
CA ARG A 71 -8.26 11.11 -13.97
C ARG A 71 -8.78 11.28 -15.38
N VAL A 72 -9.79 12.15 -15.57
CA VAL A 72 -10.53 12.35 -16.83
C VAL A 72 -10.52 13.84 -17.17
N ALA A 73 -10.31 14.16 -18.44
CA ALA A 73 -10.46 15.54 -18.91
C ALA A 73 -11.94 15.81 -19.28
N GLU A 74 -12.44 16.95 -18.82
CA GLU A 74 -13.79 17.44 -19.10
C GLU A 74 -13.77 18.97 -19.18
N ASN A 75 -14.28 19.53 -20.26
CA ASN A 75 -14.31 21.00 -20.51
C ASN A 75 -12.93 21.66 -20.35
N GLY A 76 -11.89 21.01 -20.83
CA GLY A 76 -10.51 21.50 -20.77
C GLY A 76 -9.86 21.43 -19.38
N LYS A 77 -10.52 20.88 -18.36
CA LYS A 77 -9.97 20.67 -17.03
C LYS A 77 -9.74 19.18 -16.75
N LEU A 78 -8.86 18.88 -15.80
CA LEU A 78 -8.64 17.52 -15.32
C LEU A 78 -9.42 17.29 -14.02
N TYR A 79 -10.15 16.18 -13.96
CA TYR A 79 -10.93 15.77 -12.78
C TYR A 79 -10.49 14.39 -12.29
N SER A 80 -10.42 14.23 -10.98
CA SER A 80 -10.43 12.93 -10.33
C SER A 80 -11.87 12.44 -10.25
N ILE A 81 -12.15 11.24 -10.77
CA ILE A 81 -13.45 10.57 -10.64
C ILE A 81 -13.45 9.52 -9.51
N ALA A 82 -12.46 9.58 -8.65
CA ALA A 82 -12.24 8.71 -7.51
C ALA A 82 -12.33 9.50 -6.19
N TYR A 83 -13.43 10.23 -5.99
CA TYR A 83 -13.60 11.10 -4.83
C TYR A 83 -14.86 10.75 -4.04
N GLY A 84 -14.68 10.21 -2.82
CA GLY A 84 -15.79 9.82 -1.97
C GLY A 84 -16.58 8.59 -2.43
N ASN A 85 -15.99 7.77 -3.30
CA ASN A 85 -16.63 6.61 -3.91
C ASN A 85 -15.78 5.33 -3.84
N PRO A 86 -15.30 4.92 -2.64
CA PRO A 86 -14.53 3.69 -2.54
C PRO A 86 -15.33 2.48 -3.02
N CYS A 87 -14.64 1.54 -3.67
CA CYS A 87 -15.19 0.23 -4.04
C CYS A 87 -14.91 -0.85 -3.00
N SER A 88 -14.08 -0.54 -1.99
CA SER A 88 -13.80 -1.41 -0.84
C SER A 88 -13.67 -0.57 0.43
N ALA A 89 -14.30 -1.04 1.51
CA ALA A 89 -14.19 -0.47 2.85
C ALA A 89 -14.27 -1.61 3.88
N ASN A 90 -13.24 -1.77 4.72
CA ASN A 90 -13.13 -2.84 5.70
C ASN A 90 -12.44 -2.35 6.98
N ILE A 91 -12.61 -3.10 8.07
CA ILE A 91 -11.82 -2.93 9.28
C ILE A 91 -10.83 -4.08 9.33
N ASP A 92 -9.55 -3.75 9.33
CA ASP A 92 -8.46 -4.73 9.33
C ASP A 92 -7.50 -4.49 10.51
N PRO A 93 -6.81 -5.52 10.99
CA PRO A 93 -5.64 -5.31 11.85
C PRO A 93 -4.54 -4.57 11.08
N ILE A 94 -3.76 -3.76 11.79
CA ILE A 94 -2.67 -2.96 11.19
C ILE A 94 -1.59 -3.87 10.57
N GLU A 95 -1.39 -5.05 11.14
CA GLU A 95 -0.43 -6.06 10.64
C GLU A 95 -0.76 -6.53 9.22
N LYS A 96 -2.04 -6.49 8.82
CA LYS A 96 -2.47 -6.80 7.45
C LYS A 96 -2.06 -5.72 6.44
N LYS A 97 -1.57 -4.57 6.93
CA LYS A 97 -1.05 -3.46 6.10
C LYS A 97 0.46 -3.53 5.91
N PRO A 98 1.09 -4.66 6.10
CA PRO A 98 2.40 -4.98 6.64
C PRO A 98 3.05 -3.80 7.38
N LEU A 99 2.38 -3.37 8.46
CA LEU A 99 2.89 -2.38 9.41
C LEU A 99 3.03 -3.07 10.77
N TYR A 100 4.20 -3.65 11.02
CA TYR A 100 4.49 -4.47 12.20
C TYR A 100 5.05 -3.65 13.36
N HIS A 101 5.61 -2.48 13.06
CA HIS A 101 6.22 -1.57 14.01
C HIS A 101 5.46 -0.22 14.13
N PHE A 102 4.21 -0.19 13.68
CA PHE A 102 3.36 0.99 13.78
C PHE A 102 2.05 0.64 14.48
N PHE A 103 1.90 1.06 15.75
CA PHE A 103 0.73 0.77 16.59
C PHE A 103 0.27 -0.70 16.50
N PRO A 104 1.14 -1.69 16.82
CA PRO A 104 0.77 -3.11 16.74
C PRO A 104 -0.53 -3.40 17.49
N GLU A 105 -1.33 -4.36 17.00
CA GLU A 105 -2.65 -4.75 17.50
C GLU A 105 -3.77 -3.73 17.24
N SER A 106 -3.45 -2.58 16.62
CA SER A 106 -4.45 -1.56 16.32
C SER A 106 -5.34 -1.93 15.14
N ARG A 107 -6.49 -1.27 15.07
CA ARG A 107 -7.46 -1.44 13.98
C ARG A 107 -7.33 -0.29 12.97
N ALA A 108 -7.32 -0.63 11.70
CA ALA A 108 -7.32 0.32 10.61
C ALA A 108 -8.63 0.28 9.83
N PHE A 109 -9.25 1.43 9.59
CA PHE A 109 -10.35 1.55 8.65
C PHE A 109 -9.79 1.66 7.25
N SER A 110 -9.89 0.58 6.48
CA SER A 110 -9.23 0.42 5.18
C SER A 110 -10.15 0.79 4.04
N VAL A 111 -9.69 1.66 3.14
CA VAL A 111 -10.46 2.09 1.96
C VAL A 111 -9.65 1.97 0.68
N ALA A 112 -10.36 1.68 -0.41
CA ALA A 112 -9.83 1.73 -1.78
C ALA A 112 -10.87 2.25 -2.75
N THR A 113 -10.46 3.07 -3.71
CA THR A 113 -11.20 3.28 -4.94
C THR A 113 -10.67 2.33 -6.03
N ALA A 114 -11.34 2.26 -7.18
CA ALA A 114 -10.78 1.57 -8.33
C ALA A 114 -9.64 2.40 -8.97
N GLY A 115 -8.77 1.73 -9.73
CA GLY A 115 -7.68 2.34 -10.48
C GLY A 115 -6.29 2.09 -9.88
N CYS A 116 -5.27 2.23 -10.73
CA CYS A 116 -3.85 2.16 -10.37
C CYS A 116 -3.04 2.82 -11.49
N ASN A 117 -1.97 3.52 -11.14
CA ASN A 117 -1.03 4.11 -12.10
C ASN A 117 0.07 3.15 -12.58
N LEU A 118 0.03 1.90 -12.11
CA LEU A 118 0.84 0.78 -12.58
C LEU A 118 -0.05 -0.29 -13.25
N ALA A 119 0.59 -1.23 -13.98
CA ALA A 119 -0.09 -2.34 -14.65
C ALA A 119 0.55 -3.70 -14.34
N CYS A 120 0.85 -3.97 -13.08
CA CYS A 120 1.55 -5.17 -12.63
C CYS A 120 0.91 -6.46 -13.15
N LEU A 121 1.71 -7.32 -13.77
CA LEU A 121 1.25 -8.62 -14.28
C LEU A 121 0.83 -9.58 -13.18
N ASN A 122 1.39 -9.41 -11.97
CA ASN A 122 1.14 -10.20 -10.76
C ASN A 122 0.11 -9.56 -9.81
N CYS A 123 -0.68 -8.59 -10.26
CA CYS A 123 -1.53 -7.80 -9.39
C CYS A 123 -2.55 -8.66 -8.62
N GLN A 124 -2.48 -8.62 -7.29
CA GLN A 124 -3.39 -9.35 -6.43
C GLN A 124 -4.80 -8.77 -6.44
N ASN A 125 -4.91 -7.45 -6.54
CA ASN A 125 -6.18 -6.71 -6.52
C ASN A 125 -6.60 -6.23 -7.92
N TRP A 126 -6.26 -6.99 -8.97
CA TRP A 126 -6.51 -6.61 -10.37
C TRP A 126 -7.97 -6.29 -10.67
N GLN A 127 -8.92 -6.90 -9.93
CA GLN A 127 -10.36 -6.71 -10.12
C GLN A 127 -10.81 -5.27 -9.85
N ILE A 128 -10.05 -4.53 -9.04
CA ILE A 128 -10.33 -3.12 -8.75
C ILE A 128 -9.23 -2.20 -9.29
N SER A 129 -7.96 -2.59 -9.23
CA SER A 129 -6.83 -1.75 -9.63
C SER A 129 -6.73 -1.57 -11.16
N GLN A 130 -7.24 -2.53 -11.95
CA GLN A 130 -7.22 -2.47 -13.41
C GLN A 130 -8.56 -2.04 -14.00
N LYS A 131 -9.37 -1.33 -13.21
CA LYS A 131 -10.69 -0.81 -13.62
C LYS A 131 -10.82 0.68 -13.30
N SER A 132 -11.73 1.34 -14.03
CA SER A 132 -12.18 2.68 -13.69
C SER A 132 -13.20 2.61 -12.54
N PRO A 133 -13.33 3.67 -11.70
CA PRO A 133 -14.42 3.78 -10.75
C PRO A 133 -15.81 3.62 -11.35
N LYS A 134 -15.98 3.92 -12.65
CA LYS A 134 -17.25 3.72 -13.38
C LYS A 134 -17.57 2.25 -13.67
N GLU A 135 -16.61 1.36 -13.54
CA GLU A 135 -16.72 -0.08 -13.80
C GLU A 135 -16.84 -0.93 -12.53
N THR A 136 -16.86 -0.28 -11.36
CA THR A 136 -16.94 -0.96 -10.06
C THR A 136 -18.21 -0.56 -9.30
N ARG A 137 -18.63 -1.42 -8.37
CA ARG A 137 -19.63 -1.05 -7.39
C ARG A 137 -18.98 -0.18 -6.33
N ASN A 138 -19.48 1.04 -6.18
CA ASN A 138 -18.92 2.01 -5.26
C ASN A 138 -19.90 2.33 -4.12
N TYR A 139 -19.36 2.71 -2.96
CA TYR A 139 -20.08 3.21 -1.81
C TYR A 139 -19.94 4.73 -1.79
N GLU A 140 -20.98 5.44 -1.37
CA GLU A 140 -20.85 6.86 -1.06
C GLU A 140 -20.22 7.00 0.33
N LEU A 141 -19.01 7.54 0.38
CA LEU A 141 -18.24 7.70 1.61
C LEU A 141 -17.36 8.94 1.49
N MET A 142 -17.96 10.11 1.70
CA MET A 142 -17.25 11.38 1.63
C MET A 142 -16.22 11.51 2.76
N PRO A 143 -15.19 12.40 2.65
CA PRO A 143 -14.12 12.50 3.63
C PRO A 143 -14.58 12.61 5.09
N ASN A 144 -15.61 13.41 5.37
CA ASN A 144 -16.17 13.54 6.72
C ASN A 144 -16.79 12.22 7.22
N ASP A 145 -17.50 11.50 6.35
CA ASP A 145 -18.12 10.23 6.69
C ASP A 145 -17.10 9.12 6.90
N LEU A 146 -16.01 9.14 6.11
CA LEU A 146 -14.91 8.21 6.28
C LEU A 146 -14.27 8.37 7.67
N VAL A 147 -13.95 9.60 8.05
CA VAL A 147 -13.32 9.90 9.34
C VAL A 147 -14.28 9.57 10.49
N ARG A 148 -15.55 9.95 10.38
CA ARG A 148 -16.60 9.60 11.35
C ARG A 148 -16.72 8.09 11.53
N LYS A 149 -16.81 7.32 10.43
CA LYS A 149 -16.90 5.86 10.50
C LYS A 149 -15.65 5.20 11.11
N ALA A 150 -14.46 5.72 10.84
CA ALA A 150 -13.24 5.25 11.48
C ALA A 150 -13.31 5.45 13.00
N SER A 151 -13.75 6.63 13.45
CA SER A 151 -13.95 6.94 14.88
C SER A 151 -15.03 6.06 15.53
N GLU A 152 -16.20 5.96 14.93
CA GLU A 152 -17.33 5.13 15.43
C GLU A 152 -16.97 3.64 15.59
N ASN A 153 -16.00 3.17 14.80
CA ASN A 153 -15.52 1.78 14.86
C ASN A 153 -14.25 1.62 15.70
N ASN A 154 -13.84 2.63 16.47
CA ASN A 154 -12.64 2.62 17.29
C ASN A 154 -11.38 2.22 16.50
N CYS A 155 -11.25 2.70 15.26
CA CYS A 155 -10.05 2.52 14.46
C CYS A 155 -9.01 3.59 14.81
N GLN A 156 -7.82 3.16 15.17
CA GLN A 156 -6.71 4.07 15.49
C GLN A 156 -6.16 4.75 14.22
N SER A 157 -6.40 4.13 13.05
CA SER A 157 -5.94 4.67 11.77
C SER A 157 -6.96 4.49 10.65
N ILE A 158 -6.81 5.33 9.61
CA ILE A 158 -7.39 5.11 8.28
C ILE A 158 -6.27 4.62 7.37
N ALA A 159 -6.51 3.49 6.69
CA ALA A 159 -5.58 2.90 5.74
C ALA A 159 -6.08 3.11 4.30
N TYR A 160 -5.34 3.86 3.52
CA TYR A 160 -5.52 4.02 2.09
C TYR A 160 -4.75 2.88 1.39
N THR A 161 -5.46 1.89 0.83
CA THR A 161 -4.87 0.58 0.53
C THR A 161 -5.59 -0.18 -0.60
N TYR A 162 -5.26 -1.46 -0.80
CA TYR A 162 -5.76 -2.45 -1.75
C TYR A 162 -5.50 -2.12 -3.23
N SER A 163 -5.99 -0.99 -3.75
CA SER A 163 -5.54 -0.39 -5.01
C SER A 163 -4.41 0.59 -4.73
N GLU A 164 -4.05 1.42 -5.69
CA GLU A 164 -3.02 2.44 -5.50
C GLU A 164 -3.62 3.74 -4.94
N PRO A 165 -3.29 4.16 -3.71
CA PRO A 165 -3.87 5.37 -3.12
C PRO A 165 -3.53 6.67 -3.84
N ILE A 166 -2.42 6.72 -4.57
CA ILE A 166 -2.03 7.90 -5.34
C ILE A 166 -3.10 8.27 -6.38
N VAL A 167 -3.82 7.30 -6.94
CA VAL A 167 -4.80 7.58 -8.00
C VAL A 167 -6.11 8.20 -7.49
N PHE A 168 -6.32 8.19 -6.18
CA PHE A 168 -7.39 8.92 -5.50
C PHE A 168 -6.85 9.99 -4.53
N TYR A 169 -5.81 10.67 -4.98
CA TYR A 169 -5.01 11.64 -4.22
C TYR A 169 -5.89 12.65 -3.47
N GLU A 170 -6.79 13.32 -4.17
CA GLU A 170 -7.64 14.39 -3.61
C GLU A 170 -8.55 13.87 -2.49
N TYR A 171 -9.09 12.66 -2.65
CA TYR A 171 -9.91 12.01 -1.64
C TYR A 171 -9.09 11.62 -0.41
N MET A 172 -7.92 11.02 -0.64
CA MET A 172 -6.99 10.68 0.43
C MET A 172 -6.50 11.94 1.17
N TYR A 173 -6.09 12.97 0.44
CA TYR A 173 -5.55 14.22 1.00
C TYR A 173 -6.57 14.92 1.92
N ASP A 174 -7.80 15.10 1.44
CA ASP A 174 -8.85 15.74 2.23
C ASP A 174 -9.24 14.90 3.46
N SER A 175 -9.34 13.58 3.29
CA SER A 175 -9.64 12.65 4.38
C SER A 175 -8.54 12.64 5.43
N ALA A 176 -7.27 12.58 5.00
CA ALA A 176 -6.13 12.56 5.90
C ALA A 176 -6.00 13.86 6.71
N LYS A 177 -6.28 15.00 6.07
CA LYS A 177 -6.31 16.30 6.74
C LYS A 177 -7.39 16.38 7.83
N LEU A 178 -8.55 15.79 7.58
CA LEU A 178 -9.65 15.72 8.56
C LEU A 178 -9.33 14.73 9.68
N ALA A 179 -8.82 13.54 9.35
CA ALA A 179 -8.44 12.50 10.30
C ALA A 179 -7.38 13.02 11.30
N LYS A 180 -6.34 13.69 10.79
CA LYS A 180 -5.29 14.30 11.64
C LYS A 180 -5.85 15.28 12.66
N LYS A 181 -6.85 16.08 12.29
CA LYS A 181 -7.53 17.01 13.22
C LYS A 181 -8.29 16.30 14.34
N GLN A 182 -8.70 15.06 14.13
CA GLN A 182 -9.41 14.22 15.11
C GLN A 182 -8.48 13.23 15.83
N GLY A 183 -7.16 13.32 15.63
CA GLY A 183 -6.18 12.43 16.25
C GLY A 183 -6.15 11.01 15.65
N ILE A 184 -6.87 10.76 14.56
CA ILE A 184 -6.85 9.48 13.85
C ILE A 184 -5.61 9.47 12.93
N LYS A 185 -4.81 8.39 12.99
CA LYS A 185 -3.63 8.22 12.18
C LYS A 185 -3.96 7.91 10.74
N ASN A 186 -3.10 8.31 9.82
CA ASN A 186 -3.24 8.04 8.40
C ASN A 186 -2.11 7.14 7.92
N VAL A 187 -2.44 5.99 7.34
CA VAL A 187 -1.46 5.07 6.80
C VAL A 187 -1.71 4.79 5.33
N MET A 188 -0.63 4.72 4.55
CA MET A 188 -0.68 4.53 3.11
C MET A 188 0.05 3.24 2.71
N ILE A 189 -0.63 2.36 1.96
CA ILE A 189 -0.03 1.15 1.39
C ILE A 189 0.04 1.37 -0.12
N THR A 190 1.25 1.60 -0.62
CA THR A 190 1.46 2.17 -1.96
C THR A 190 2.62 1.53 -2.71
N ALA A 191 2.55 1.59 -4.03
CA ALA A 191 3.70 1.31 -4.89
C ALA A 191 4.73 2.45 -4.92
N GLY A 192 4.46 3.59 -4.29
CA GLY A 192 5.38 4.72 -4.22
C GLY A 192 5.64 5.43 -5.55
N TYR A 193 4.81 5.22 -6.57
CA TYR A 193 5.02 5.77 -7.92
C TYR A 193 4.35 7.14 -8.07
N ILE A 194 4.93 8.15 -7.42
CA ILE A 194 4.44 9.52 -7.31
C ILE A 194 5.57 10.52 -7.53
N LYS A 195 5.27 11.72 -8.03
CA LYS A 195 6.24 12.82 -8.11
C LYS A 195 6.51 13.47 -6.74
N GLU A 196 7.66 14.10 -6.60
CA GLU A 196 8.14 14.71 -5.36
C GLU A 196 7.16 15.72 -4.76
N GLN A 197 6.74 16.74 -5.53
CA GLN A 197 5.91 17.82 -4.99
C GLN A 197 4.58 17.36 -4.39
N PRO A 198 3.76 16.52 -5.09
CA PRO A 198 2.55 15.96 -4.48
C PRO A 198 2.86 15.04 -3.29
N LEU A 199 3.98 14.30 -3.30
CA LEU A 199 4.39 13.46 -2.19
C LEU A 199 4.69 14.28 -0.94
N ARG A 200 5.53 15.29 -1.03
CA ARG A 200 5.87 16.17 0.12
C ARG A 200 4.63 16.85 0.71
N ASN A 201 3.68 17.24 -0.13
CA ASN A 201 2.43 17.81 0.36
C ASN A 201 1.58 16.77 1.11
N LEU A 202 1.57 15.53 0.64
CA LEU A 202 0.84 14.43 1.27
C LEU A 202 1.49 14.00 2.59
N CYS A 203 2.81 13.95 2.68
CA CYS A 203 3.56 13.56 3.89
C CYS A 203 3.20 14.41 5.11
N LYS A 204 2.73 15.63 4.92
CA LYS A 204 2.24 16.49 6.03
C LYS A 204 1.08 15.87 6.82
N TYR A 205 0.38 14.90 6.24
CA TYR A 205 -0.83 14.29 6.80
C TYR A 205 -0.74 12.77 6.93
N ILE A 206 0.31 12.12 6.39
CA ILE A 206 0.53 10.68 6.49
C ILE A 206 1.45 10.40 7.68
N ASP A 207 1.06 9.49 8.57
CA ASP A 207 1.85 9.10 9.75
C ASP A 207 2.75 7.91 9.46
N ALA A 208 2.28 6.95 8.61
CA ALA A 208 3.07 5.79 8.22
C ALA A 208 2.75 5.32 6.80
N ALA A 209 3.70 4.62 6.18
CA ALA A 209 3.50 3.98 4.89
C ALA A 209 4.14 2.59 4.84
N ASN A 210 3.48 1.65 4.16
CA ASN A 210 4.15 0.48 3.62
C ASN A 210 4.35 0.70 2.13
N ILE A 211 5.60 0.65 1.68
CA ILE A 211 5.99 0.91 0.30
C ILE A 211 6.42 -0.39 -0.37
N ASP A 212 5.75 -0.71 -1.47
CA ASP A 212 6.11 -1.86 -2.30
C ASP A 212 7.36 -1.54 -3.15
N LEU A 213 8.55 -1.92 -2.69
CA LEU A 213 9.77 -1.97 -3.52
C LEU A 213 9.76 -3.28 -4.30
N LYS A 214 9.13 -3.25 -5.48
CA LYS A 214 8.73 -4.46 -6.21
C LYS A 214 9.88 -5.21 -6.89
N SER A 215 10.99 -4.52 -7.18
CA SER A 215 12.21 -5.07 -7.78
C SER A 215 13.36 -4.09 -7.53
N PHE A 216 14.59 -4.53 -7.71
CA PHE A 216 15.78 -3.66 -7.74
C PHE A 216 16.42 -3.56 -9.14
N SER A 217 15.66 -3.98 -10.16
CA SER A 217 16.00 -3.82 -11.58
C SER A 217 14.98 -2.94 -12.28
N ASN A 218 15.43 -1.87 -12.95
CA ASN A 218 14.54 -0.99 -13.69
C ASN A 218 13.89 -1.68 -14.89
N ASP A 219 14.59 -2.61 -15.55
CA ASP A 219 14.01 -3.42 -16.64
C ASP A 219 12.84 -4.26 -16.15
N ILE A 220 13.00 -4.93 -15.00
CA ILE A 220 11.92 -5.71 -14.40
C ILE A 220 10.76 -4.79 -13.99
N TYR A 221 11.06 -3.62 -13.40
CA TYR A 221 10.02 -2.64 -13.05
C TYR A 221 9.19 -2.23 -14.25
N MET A 222 9.83 -1.93 -15.38
CA MET A 222 9.13 -1.57 -16.62
C MET A 222 8.28 -2.72 -17.15
N ARG A 223 8.83 -3.93 -17.23
CA ARG A 223 8.17 -5.09 -17.85
C ARG A 223 7.11 -5.74 -16.95
N LEU A 224 7.39 -5.88 -15.66
CA LEU A 224 6.50 -6.53 -14.70
C LEU A 224 5.41 -5.59 -14.19
N ASN A 225 5.75 -4.30 -13.96
CA ASN A 225 4.91 -3.36 -13.23
C ASN A 225 4.43 -2.17 -14.07
N ALA A 226 5.04 -1.91 -15.22
CA ALA A 226 4.85 -0.70 -16.04
C ALA A 226 5.17 0.58 -15.26
N GLY A 227 6.27 0.59 -14.51
CA GLY A 227 6.76 1.70 -13.70
C GLY A 227 8.28 1.82 -13.76
N GLY A 228 8.87 2.62 -12.90
CA GLY A 228 10.31 2.84 -12.81
C GLY A 228 10.83 2.80 -11.39
N LEU A 229 11.98 2.16 -11.19
CA LEU A 229 12.63 1.95 -9.90
C LEU A 229 13.00 3.26 -9.21
N GLU A 230 13.66 4.19 -9.91
CA GLU A 230 14.22 5.40 -9.32
C GLU A 230 13.16 6.26 -8.62
N THR A 231 11.97 6.35 -9.19
CA THR A 231 10.86 7.08 -8.56
C THR A 231 10.52 6.50 -7.19
N VAL A 232 10.52 5.17 -7.05
CA VAL A 232 10.18 4.50 -5.78
C VAL A 232 11.30 4.69 -4.76
N LEU A 233 12.57 4.63 -5.19
CA LEU A 233 13.71 4.92 -4.34
C LEU A 233 13.70 6.37 -3.83
N ASN A 234 13.34 7.32 -4.69
CA ASN A 234 13.16 8.72 -4.30
C ASN A 234 11.98 8.89 -3.33
N THR A 235 10.88 8.17 -3.53
CA THR A 235 9.73 8.17 -2.60
C THR A 235 10.14 7.69 -1.21
N LEU A 236 10.93 6.62 -1.10
CA LEU A 236 11.47 6.15 0.17
C LEU A 236 12.30 7.23 0.87
N LYS A 237 13.23 7.88 0.16
CA LYS A 237 14.07 8.95 0.69
C LYS A 237 13.24 10.13 1.19
N ILE A 238 12.32 10.62 0.36
CA ILE A 238 11.46 11.77 0.69
C ILE A 238 10.59 11.46 1.92
N MET A 239 9.94 10.31 1.98
CA MET A 239 9.10 9.96 3.13
C MET A 239 9.92 9.88 4.43
N LYS A 240 11.14 9.36 4.35
CA LYS A 240 12.07 9.34 5.50
C LYS A 240 12.47 10.76 5.93
N GLU A 241 12.82 11.64 4.98
CA GLU A 241 13.12 13.05 5.23
C GLU A 241 11.96 13.79 5.89
N GLU A 242 10.73 13.51 5.47
CA GLU A 242 9.51 14.12 6.00
C GLU A 242 9.04 13.49 7.33
N GLY A 243 9.77 12.49 7.86
CA GLY A 243 9.48 11.87 9.15
C GLY A 243 8.29 10.91 9.15
N VAL A 244 7.87 10.40 8.01
CA VAL A 244 6.85 9.35 7.90
C VAL A 244 7.46 8.02 8.33
N TRP A 245 6.79 7.25 9.21
CA TRP A 245 7.21 5.89 9.51
C TRP A 245 7.07 5.00 8.27
N ILE A 246 8.13 4.28 7.92
CA ILE A 246 8.17 3.46 6.71
C ILE A 246 8.38 1.99 7.09
N GLU A 247 7.63 1.11 6.44
CA GLU A 247 7.97 -0.31 6.28
C GLU A 247 7.97 -0.65 4.79
N ILE A 248 8.79 -1.59 4.37
CA ILE A 248 9.01 -1.90 2.95
C ILE A 248 8.51 -3.31 2.68
N THR A 249 7.79 -3.51 1.58
CA THR A 249 7.40 -4.84 1.11
C THR A 249 8.09 -5.15 -0.22
N ASN A 250 8.73 -6.32 -0.31
CA ASN A 250 9.21 -6.89 -1.56
C ASN A 250 8.50 -8.23 -1.80
N LEU A 251 7.76 -8.32 -2.91
CA LEU A 251 7.13 -9.56 -3.34
C LEU A 251 8.11 -10.35 -4.22
N ILE A 252 8.52 -11.51 -3.75
CA ILE A 252 9.43 -12.38 -4.52
C ILE A 252 8.60 -13.19 -5.51
N VAL A 253 8.73 -12.89 -6.81
CA VAL A 253 8.01 -13.52 -7.91
C VAL A 253 8.97 -14.42 -8.68
N PRO A 254 8.70 -15.75 -8.79
CA PRO A 254 9.53 -16.66 -9.56
C PRO A 254 9.76 -16.18 -11.00
N ASP A 255 10.96 -16.37 -11.52
CA ASP A 255 11.44 -15.96 -12.85
C ASP A 255 11.50 -14.43 -13.09
N TRP A 256 11.13 -13.62 -12.09
CA TRP A 256 11.15 -12.16 -12.19
C TRP A 256 12.00 -11.49 -11.11
N THR A 257 11.65 -11.70 -9.85
CA THR A 257 12.27 -10.98 -8.73
C THR A 257 12.86 -11.93 -7.67
N ASP A 258 13.07 -13.19 -8.02
CA ASP A 258 13.65 -14.22 -7.15
C ASP A 258 15.16 -14.44 -7.37
N ASP A 259 15.82 -13.48 -8.01
CA ASP A 259 17.26 -13.38 -8.13
C ASP A 259 17.88 -12.89 -6.81
N MET A 260 18.74 -13.71 -6.21
CA MET A 260 19.32 -13.42 -4.90
C MET A 260 20.40 -12.33 -4.95
N ASP A 261 21.12 -12.18 -6.05
CA ASP A 261 22.12 -11.11 -6.21
C ASP A 261 21.42 -9.74 -6.30
N MET A 262 20.31 -9.66 -7.04
CA MET A 262 19.47 -8.45 -7.07
C MET A 262 18.87 -8.12 -5.70
N ILE A 263 18.49 -9.13 -4.90
CA ILE A 263 18.00 -8.92 -3.53
C ILE A 263 19.13 -8.40 -2.63
N GLU A 264 20.36 -8.90 -2.80
CA GLU A 264 21.52 -8.41 -2.07
C GLU A 264 21.83 -6.95 -2.40
N GLU A 265 21.84 -6.59 -3.70
CA GLU A 265 21.99 -5.20 -4.14
C GLU A 265 20.92 -4.27 -3.52
N MET A 266 19.66 -4.72 -3.49
CA MET A 266 18.56 -3.99 -2.84
C MET A 266 18.81 -3.79 -1.33
N CYS A 267 19.21 -4.84 -0.63
CA CYS A 267 19.46 -4.78 0.81
C CYS A 267 20.66 -3.88 1.15
N ASN A 268 21.74 -3.96 0.35
CA ASN A 268 22.90 -3.09 0.52
C ASN A 268 22.51 -1.62 0.27
N TRP A 269 21.74 -1.33 -0.79
CA TRP A 269 21.25 0.02 -1.02
C TRP A 269 20.40 0.54 0.14
N LEU A 270 19.52 -0.29 0.71
CA LEU A 270 18.70 0.09 1.88
C LEU A 270 19.60 0.43 3.06
N TYR A 271 20.60 -0.39 3.36
CA TYR A 271 21.56 -0.13 4.43
C TYR A 271 22.34 1.17 4.20
N ASP A 272 22.92 1.35 3.01
CA ASP A 272 23.73 2.52 2.66
C ASP A 272 22.96 3.85 2.69
N ASN A 273 21.64 3.78 2.49
CA ASN A 273 20.74 4.95 2.58
C ASN A 273 20.06 5.08 3.96
N GLY A 274 20.54 4.34 4.97
CA GLY A 274 20.13 4.44 6.38
C GLY A 274 18.73 3.88 6.65
N PHE A 275 18.29 2.86 5.89
CA PHE A 275 17.05 2.11 6.14
C PHE A 275 17.30 0.84 6.97
N ASP A 276 18.43 0.74 7.71
CA ASP A 276 18.79 -0.42 8.52
C ASP A 276 17.80 -0.70 9.67
N ASP A 277 17.17 0.34 10.20
CA ASP A 277 16.10 0.25 11.21
C ASP A 277 14.68 0.14 10.60
N THR A 278 14.55 0.19 9.27
CA THR A 278 13.27 0.11 8.58
C THR A 278 12.88 -1.35 8.36
N PRO A 279 11.71 -1.80 8.84
CA PRO A 279 11.27 -3.17 8.62
C PRO A 279 11.07 -3.48 7.12
N ILE A 280 11.62 -4.62 6.69
CA ILE A 280 11.41 -5.16 5.34
C ILE A 280 10.64 -6.49 5.41
N HIS A 281 9.63 -6.63 4.53
CA HIS A 281 8.75 -7.80 4.43
C HIS A 281 8.97 -8.48 3.08
N PHE A 282 9.64 -9.63 3.05
CA PHE A 282 9.68 -10.50 1.88
C PHE A 282 8.41 -11.33 1.80
N SER A 283 7.56 -11.02 0.84
CA SER A 283 6.27 -11.68 0.69
C SER A 283 6.31 -12.79 -0.35
N ARG A 284 5.62 -13.90 -0.05
CA ARG A 284 5.44 -15.01 -0.95
C ARG A 284 4.46 -14.66 -2.06
N PHE A 285 4.86 -14.83 -3.32
CA PHE A 285 3.96 -14.75 -4.46
C PHE A 285 3.03 -15.98 -4.49
N THR A 286 1.76 -15.74 -4.81
CA THR A 286 0.77 -16.75 -5.14
C THR A 286 0.30 -16.51 -6.57
N PRO A 287 0.20 -17.55 -7.43
CA PRO A 287 -0.23 -17.43 -8.81
C PRO A 287 -1.51 -16.64 -8.98
N MET A 288 -1.46 -15.52 -9.71
CA MET A 288 -2.60 -14.64 -9.89
C MET A 288 -2.53 -13.80 -11.16
N TYR A 289 -3.69 -13.31 -11.61
CA TYR A 289 -3.91 -12.40 -12.72
C TYR A 289 -3.25 -12.91 -14.01
N LYS A 290 -2.22 -12.23 -14.54
CA LYS A 290 -1.52 -12.63 -15.77
C LYS A 290 -0.40 -13.63 -15.54
N LEU A 291 0.00 -13.86 -14.28
CA LEU A 291 1.06 -14.81 -13.90
C LEU A 291 0.51 -16.08 -13.21
N LYS A 292 -0.68 -16.54 -13.62
CA LYS A 292 -1.29 -17.78 -13.08
C LYS A 292 -0.51 -19.06 -13.44
N HIS A 293 0.35 -18.99 -14.44
CA HIS A 293 1.15 -20.12 -14.91
C HIS A 293 2.43 -20.34 -14.09
N LEU A 294 2.87 -19.34 -13.31
CA LEU A 294 4.04 -19.47 -12.45
C LEU A 294 3.71 -20.23 -11.16
N PRO A 295 4.65 -21.00 -10.59
CA PRO A 295 4.46 -21.60 -9.27
C PRO A 295 4.49 -20.52 -8.16
N PRO A 296 3.95 -20.82 -6.96
CA PRO A 296 4.16 -19.96 -5.80
C PRO A 296 5.64 -19.94 -5.41
N THR A 297 6.14 -18.83 -4.85
CA THR A 297 7.53 -18.71 -4.40
C THR A 297 7.88 -19.84 -3.41
N PRO A 298 8.96 -20.60 -3.64
CA PRO A 298 9.46 -21.58 -2.69
C PRO A 298 9.84 -20.94 -1.34
N ALA A 299 9.52 -21.58 -0.23
CA ALA A 299 9.87 -21.09 1.09
C ALA A 299 11.38 -20.90 1.29
N SER A 300 12.22 -21.72 0.63
CA SER A 300 13.68 -21.58 0.65
C SER A 300 14.17 -20.25 0.08
N LYS A 301 13.52 -19.71 -0.97
CA LYS A 301 13.86 -18.41 -1.55
C LYS A 301 13.58 -17.27 -0.55
N LEU A 302 12.44 -17.32 0.16
CA LEU A 302 12.09 -16.33 1.18
C LEU A 302 13.07 -16.37 2.37
N LYS A 303 13.45 -17.57 2.83
CA LYS A 303 14.45 -17.75 3.89
C LYS A 303 15.80 -17.21 3.45
N LYS A 304 16.22 -17.49 2.21
CA LYS A 304 17.48 -16.99 1.68
C LYS A 304 17.51 -15.48 1.56
N ALA A 305 16.43 -14.86 1.07
CA ALA A 305 16.29 -13.40 1.03
C ALA A 305 16.40 -12.76 2.43
N ARG A 306 15.78 -13.40 3.44
CA ARG A 306 15.88 -12.96 4.85
C ARG A 306 17.29 -13.04 5.39
N GLU A 307 18.02 -14.12 5.09
CA GLU A 307 19.45 -14.28 5.48
C GLU A 307 20.32 -13.19 4.82
N ILE A 308 20.13 -12.91 3.54
CA ILE A 308 20.83 -11.86 2.80
C ILE A 308 20.57 -10.49 3.45
N ALA A 309 19.32 -10.18 3.76
CA ALA A 309 18.97 -8.90 4.37
C ALA A 309 19.63 -8.70 5.75
N PHE A 310 19.66 -9.74 6.58
CA PHE A 310 20.40 -9.69 7.84
C PHE A 310 21.91 -9.56 7.64
N SER A 311 22.48 -10.24 6.64
CA SER A 311 23.90 -10.14 6.30
C SER A 311 24.28 -8.73 5.81
N ALA A 312 23.37 -8.06 5.10
CA ALA A 312 23.54 -6.66 4.71
C ALA A 312 23.38 -5.65 5.86
N GLY A 313 23.00 -6.08 7.08
CA GLY A 313 22.89 -5.24 8.27
C GLY A 313 21.47 -4.73 8.57
N LEU A 314 20.45 -5.17 7.84
CA LEU A 314 19.07 -4.78 8.15
C LEU A 314 18.59 -5.46 9.44
N LYS A 315 17.96 -4.71 10.34
CA LYS A 315 17.66 -5.17 11.71
C LYS A 315 16.33 -5.90 11.83
N TYR A 316 15.34 -5.57 11.00
CA TYR A 316 13.98 -6.11 11.09
C TYR A 316 13.54 -6.67 9.75
N VAL A 317 13.58 -8.00 9.62
CA VAL A 317 13.32 -8.71 8.36
C VAL A 317 12.25 -9.77 8.55
N TYR A 318 11.14 -9.61 7.83
CA TYR A 318 9.96 -10.45 7.93
C TYR A 318 9.72 -11.29 6.68
N ILE A 319 8.99 -12.40 6.86
CA ILE A 319 8.48 -13.24 5.77
C ILE A 319 6.95 -13.21 5.82
N GLY A 320 6.34 -12.64 4.78
CA GLY A 320 4.89 -12.56 4.62
C GLY A 320 4.30 -13.64 3.71
N ASN A 321 3.01 -13.90 3.84
CA ASN A 321 2.23 -14.85 3.03
C ASN A 321 2.75 -16.30 3.08
N LEU A 322 3.44 -16.68 4.14
CA LEU A 322 3.91 -18.05 4.41
C LEU A 322 3.48 -18.44 5.84
N PRO A 323 2.29 -19.03 6.03
CA PRO A 323 1.76 -19.31 7.36
C PRO A 323 2.67 -20.23 8.18
N GLY A 324 2.82 -19.93 9.47
CA GLY A 324 3.53 -20.76 10.44
C GLY A 324 5.05 -20.73 10.30
N ASN A 325 5.61 -19.66 9.77
CA ASN A 325 7.06 -19.46 9.71
C ASN A 325 7.56 -18.53 10.83
N GLU A 326 8.79 -18.72 11.28
CA GLU A 326 9.42 -17.88 12.31
C GLU A 326 9.74 -16.45 11.83
N GLY A 327 9.61 -16.19 10.55
CA GLY A 327 9.80 -14.85 9.96
C GLY A 327 8.63 -13.90 10.20
N GLU A 328 7.54 -14.33 10.85
CA GLU A 328 6.45 -13.45 11.27
C GLU A 328 6.77 -12.73 12.60
N ASP A 329 7.69 -13.27 13.39
CA ASP A 329 8.02 -12.79 14.73
C ASP A 329 9.04 -11.63 14.69
N THR A 330 8.98 -10.75 15.71
CA THR A 330 9.98 -9.71 15.91
C THR A 330 11.01 -10.16 16.93
N TYR A 331 12.29 -10.03 16.58
CA TYR A 331 13.42 -10.31 17.45
C TYR A 331 14.16 -9.02 17.79
N CYS A 332 14.66 -8.94 19.02
CA CYS A 332 15.48 -7.81 19.44
C CYS A 332 16.81 -7.78 18.64
N PRO A 333 17.19 -6.65 18.03
CA PRO A 333 18.40 -6.59 17.22
C PRO A 333 19.69 -6.77 18.06
N ASN A 334 19.64 -6.53 19.37
CA ASN A 334 20.78 -6.67 20.29
C ASN A 334 20.85 -8.08 20.90
N CYS A 335 19.90 -8.47 21.75
CA CYS A 335 19.96 -9.74 22.48
C CYS A 335 19.41 -10.94 21.71
N LYS A 336 18.82 -10.73 20.54
CA LYS A 336 18.22 -11.76 19.68
C LYS A 336 17.02 -12.50 20.28
N GLU A 337 16.56 -12.11 21.46
CA GLU A 337 15.35 -12.67 22.05
C GLU A 337 14.10 -12.29 21.24
N LYS A 338 13.13 -13.20 21.20
CA LYS A 338 11.84 -12.95 20.57
C LYS A 338 11.05 -11.97 21.42
N ILE A 339 10.70 -10.82 20.87
CA ILE A 339 10.01 -9.74 21.58
C ILE A 339 8.57 -9.53 21.14
N ILE A 340 8.17 -10.01 19.96
CA ILE A 340 6.75 -10.11 19.56
C ILE A 340 6.56 -11.44 18.84
N ASN A 341 5.63 -12.23 19.33
CA ASN A 341 5.21 -13.49 18.72
C ASN A 341 3.91 -13.27 17.94
N ARG A 342 3.89 -13.69 16.66
CA ARG A 342 2.73 -13.53 15.77
C ARG A 342 2.22 -14.85 15.22
N ARG A 343 0.90 -14.89 15.00
CA ARG A 343 0.24 -15.91 14.18
C ARG A 343 -0.58 -15.21 13.10
N GLY A 344 -0.03 -15.11 11.89
CA GLY A 344 -0.60 -14.29 10.83
C GLY A 344 -0.67 -12.81 11.24
N PHE A 345 -1.88 -12.27 11.39
CA PHE A 345 -2.09 -10.87 11.75
C PHE A 345 -2.38 -10.65 13.25
N TYR A 346 -2.19 -11.65 14.09
CA TYR A 346 -2.47 -11.56 15.53
C TYR A 346 -1.18 -11.70 16.34
N ILE A 347 -0.99 -10.77 17.30
CA ILE A 347 0.08 -10.87 18.29
C ILE A 347 -0.41 -11.78 19.41
N THR A 348 0.39 -12.76 19.77
CA THR A 348 0.09 -13.73 20.85
C THR A 348 0.89 -13.42 22.11
N GLU A 349 2.09 -12.82 21.97
CA GLU A 349 2.95 -12.41 23.07
C GLU A 349 3.72 -11.15 22.69
N LYS A 350 3.95 -10.26 23.66
CA LYS A 350 4.67 -9.00 23.48
C LYS A 350 5.59 -8.73 24.68
N HIS A 351 6.89 -8.65 24.44
CA HIS A 351 7.94 -8.39 25.40
C HIS A 351 8.65 -7.05 25.13
N ILE A 352 7.83 -6.01 24.92
CA ILE A 352 8.26 -4.61 24.73
C ILE A 352 7.50 -3.76 25.75
N THR A 353 8.20 -2.87 26.43
CA THR A 353 7.62 -1.85 27.32
C THR A 353 7.96 -0.47 26.77
N GLY A 354 6.93 0.28 26.37
CA GLY A 354 7.11 1.47 25.53
C GLY A 354 7.78 1.06 24.21
N ASN A 355 8.99 1.56 23.97
CA ASN A 355 9.80 1.20 22.81
C ASN A 355 11.05 0.39 23.17
N LYS A 356 11.08 -0.30 24.34
CA LYS A 356 12.27 -1.01 24.83
C LYS A 356 12.04 -2.49 24.97
N CYS A 357 13.03 -3.29 24.56
CA CYS A 357 13.11 -4.71 24.83
C CYS A 357 13.13 -4.98 26.34
N VAL A 358 12.23 -5.84 26.85
CA VAL A 358 12.17 -6.17 28.28
C VAL A 358 13.39 -6.98 28.76
N HIS A 359 14.09 -7.67 27.84
CA HIS A 359 15.22 -8.54 28.20
C HIS A 359 16.55 -7.78 28.35
N CYS A 360 16.79 -6.75 27.52
CA CYS A 360 18.09 -6.07 27.52
C CYS A 360 18.02 -4.53 27.50
N GLY A 361 16.81 -3.95 27.41
CA GLY A 361 16.63 -2.50 27.39
C GLY A 361 16.90 -1.82 26.03
N GLU A 362 17.26 -2.59 24.99
CA GLU A 362 17.50 -2.08 23.64
C GLU A 362 16.27 -1.33 23.10
N THR A 363 16.52 -0.20 22.44
CA THR A 363 15.44 0.57 21.78
C THR A 363 15.03 -0.12 20.49
N ILE A 364 13.77 -0.43 20.38
CA ILE A 364 13.18 -1.07 19.19
C ILE A 364 12.57 0.03 18.33
N ALA A 365 13.09 0.17 17.11
CA ALA A 365 12.57 1.15 16.14
C ALA A 365 11.09 0.88 15.84
N GLY A 366 10.28 1.95 15.83
CA GLY A 366 8.83 1.83 15.64
C GLY A 366 8.04 2.95 16.30
N VAL A 367 6.73 2.91 16.11
CA VAL A 367 5.74 3.76 16.77
C VAL A 367 4.83 2.85 17.60
N TRP A 368 5.06 2.79 18.90
CA TRP A 368 4.55 1.72 19.76
C TRP A 368 3.27 2.07 20.54
N GLY A 369 2.73 3.25 20.43
CA GLY A 369 1.50 3.68 21.09
C GLY A 369 1.69 4.16 22.52
#